data_88f82684b6c90c7f2f5bb6baf491cf5d
#
_entry.id   88f82684b6c90c7f2f5bb6baf491cf5d
#
_cell.length_a   1.000
_cell.length_b   1.000
_cell.length_c   1.000
_cell.angle_alpha   90.00
_cell.angle_beta   90.00
_cell.angle_gamma   90.00
#
_symmetry.space_group_name_H-M   'P 1'
#
loop_
_entity.id
_entity.type
_entity.pdbx_description
1 polymer ?
#
loop_
_entity_poly.entity_id
_entity_poly.type
_entity_poly.pdbx_seq_one_letter_code
_entity_poly.pdbx_strand_id
1 'polypeptide(L)'
;MSNRSRSILRAARIVGLNLAWMYPLFLCGFGLRDTSVNAQEKAAQPSFKNLQVLKDVPPDQLIPAMQFITASLGVECEFCHVRDAFDKDDKQSKQTARRMMQMMFAINTSQFQGERAVTCYTCHRGSAKPVSIPMADSTAPYVSEARLTEDPAAAGRTNLPSASDVIEKYIQAVGGAPAVQNVSSRVESGTVTFGVGPGFPVEILSKSSFRQAMIVHLPAGDSSTVFDRQNGWLRSPAGPVHDMPQADIEGAKLDADLQFPINVKKNFQELKVVRTEKVSEHDAILLFATNSSGPPLELYFDRQTGLLLRQLRFGSSPLGLNPTQVDYGDYKAFDGVQVPVHLVITRPNRTLDIRLLRVTQNVPVDDAKFARP
;
A
#
# COMPACT_ATOMS: atom_id res chain seq x y z
N MET A 1 31.65 -11.04 51.55
CA MET A 1 30.64 -11.75 52.33
C MET A 1 29.59 -12.17 51.32
N SER A 2 29.71 -13.40 50.76
CA SER A 2 29.09 -14.66 51.19
C SER A 2 27.56 -14.58 51.15
N ASN A 3 26.82 -15.33 50.31
CA ASN A 3 26.57 -16.75 50.19
C ASN A 3 25.68 -17.01 48.94
N ARG A 4 25.91 -17.81 48.00
CA ARG A 4 25.81 -19.31 47.81
C ARG A 4 24.57 -19.98 48.43
N SER A 5 23.72 -20.57 47.56
CA SER A 5 23.07 -21.91 47.66
C SER A 5 22.30 -22.14 46.35
N ARG A 6 22.60 -23.06 45.52
CA ARG A 6 22.79 -24.48 45.30
C ARG A 6 21.60 -25.37 45.73
N SER A 7 21.22 -26.14 44.69
CA SER A 7 20.70 -27.53 44.65
C SER A 7 19.17 -27.71 44.72
N ILE A 8 18.49 -28.64 44.04
CA ILE A 8 18.81 -30.06 43.84
C ILE A 8 17.93 -30.65 42.72
N LEU A 9 18.52 -31.48 41.89
CA LEU A 9 17.89 -32.48 41.02
C LEU A 9 17.07 -33.50 41.82
N ARG A 10 15.94 -33.98 41.28
CA ARG A 10 15.45 -35.37 41.56
C ARG A 10 14.86 -35.99 40.30
N ALA A 11 15.55 -36.97 39.82
CA ALA A 11 15.07 -38.00 38.91
C ALA A 11 14.22 -39.03 39.70
N ALA A 12 13.12 -39.48 39.13
CA ALA A 12 12.43 -40.68 39.61
C ALA A 12 12.23 -41.64 38.43
N ARG A 13 13.01 -42.72 38.45
CA ARG A 13 12.77 -43.96 37.71
C ARG A 13 11.64 -44.71 38.44
N ILE A 14 10.66 -45.23 37.68
CA ILE A 14 9.82 -46.34 38.15
C ILE A 14 9.91 -47.48 37.14
N VAL A 15 10.22 -48.61 37.72
CA VAL A 15 10.51 -49.90 37.16
C VAL A 15 9.22 -50.61 36.75
N GLY A 16 9.35 -51.49 35.74
CA GLY A 16 8.29 -52.24 35.09
C GLY A 16 7.58 -53.30 35.99
N LEU A 17 6.48 -53.74 35.44
CA LEU A 17 5.95 -55.07 35.84
C LEU A 17 5.29 -55.74 34.63
N ASN A 18 5.89 -56.83 34.19
CA ASN A 18 5.33 -57.83 33.29
C ASN A 18 4.19 -58.58 33.95
N LEU A 19 3.09 -58.74 33.27
CA LEU A 19 2.18 -59.84 33.55
C LEU A 19 1.77 -60.55 32.27
N ALA A 20 2.33 -61.71 32.09
CA ALA A 20 1.90 -62.73 31.14
C ALA A 20 0.56 -63.33 31.59
N TRP A 21 -0.39 -63.47 30.67
CA TRP A 21 -1.50 -64.42 30.88
C TRP A 21 -1.70 -65.24 29.62
N MET A 22 -1.80 -66.53 29.89
CA MET A 22 -1.80 -67.70 29.02
C MET A 22 -3.08 -67.82 28.18
N TYR A 23 -2.90 -68.48 27.05
CA TYR A 23 -3.89 -69.06 26.14
C TYR A 23 -4.98 -69.90 26.77
N PRO A 24 -6.12 -70.14 26.07
CA PRO A 24 -6.23 -71.42 25.39
C PRO A 24 -6.67 -71.36 23.93
N LEU A 25 -6.10 -72.34 23.20
CA LEU A 25 -6.52 -72.72 21.85
C LEU A 25 -8.00 -73.16 21.84
N PHE A 26 -8.73 -72.61 20.86
CA PHE A 26 -9.94 -73.25 20.34
C PHE A 26 -9.79 -73.41 18.84
N LEU A 27 -9.51 -74.67 18.42
CA LEU A 27 -9.61 -75.11 17.05
C LEU A 27 -11.10 -75.24 16.70
N CYS A 28 -11.59 -74.44 15.76
CA CYS A 28 -12.79 -74.79 14.99
C CYS A 28 -12.54 -74.39 13.56
N GLY A 29 -12.30 -75.39 12.72
CA GLY A 29 -12.22 -75.21 11.28
C GLY A 29 -13.58 -74.84 10.67
N PHE A 30 -13.57 -73.91 9.79
CA PHE A 30 -14.59 -73.76 8.76
C PHE A 30 -14.06 -72.97 7.60
N GLY A 31 -13.98 -73.59 6.43
CA GLY A 31 -14.33 -73.06 5.13
C GLY A 31 -13.48 -71.88 4.60
N LEU A 32 -12.46 -72.21 3.79
CA LEU A 32 -11.90 -71.26 2.77
C LEU A 32 -13.06 -70.82 1.87
N ARG A 33 -13.58 -69.59 2.09
CA ARG A 33 -14.23 -68.84 1.07
C ARG A 33 -13.19 -67.88 0.52
N ASP A 34 -12.77 -68.14 -0.73
CA ASP A 34 -12.11 -67.16 -1.59
C ASP A 34 -13.03 -65.94 -1.73
N THR A 35 -12.81 -64.93 -0.90
CA THR A 35 -13.26 -63.60 -1.20
C THR A 35 -12.23 -63.04 -2.17
N SER A 36 -12.50 -63.16 -3.46
CA SER A 36 -11.92 -62.33 -4.51
C SER A 36 -12.11 -60.89 -4.08
N VAL A 37 -11.02 -60.28 -3.56
CA VAL A 37 -10.93 -58.83 -3.39
C VAL A 37 -11.03 -58.29 -4.79
N ASN A 38 -12.22 -57.74 -5.12
CA ASN A 38 -12.41 -56.93 -6.32
C ASN A 38 -11.28 -55.90 -6.34
N ALA A 39 -10.35 -56.10 -7.29
CA ALA A 39 -9.44 -55.06 -7.68
C ALA A 39 -10.30 -53.85 -8.10
N GLN A 40 -10.36 -52.89 -7.21
CA GLN A 40 -11.03 -51.62 -7.46
C GLN A 40 -10.37 -51.07 -8.73
N GLU A 41 -11.13 -51.09 -9.82
CA GLU A 41 -10.71 -50.60 -11.12
C GLU A 41 -10.15 -49.19 -10.92
N LYS A 42 -8.83 -49.06 -11.04
CA LYS A 42 -8.11 -47.81 -10.88
C LYS A 42 -8.68 -46.87 -11.97
N ALA A 43 -9.59 -45.99 -11.56
CA ALA A 43 -10.21 -45.03 -12.47
C ALA A 43 -9.09 -44.41 -13.33
N ALA A 44 -9.27 -44.45 -14.65
CA ALA A 44 -8.28 -43.95 -15.58
C ALA A 44 -7.96 -42.49 -15.23
N GLN A 45 -6.71 -42.21 -14.89
CA GLN A 45 -6.31 -40.87 -14.51
C GLN A 45 -6.49 -39.96 -15.73
N PRO A 46 -7.06 -38.74 -15.53
CA PRO A 46 -7.28 -37.83 -16.65
C PRO A 46 -5.97 -37.52 -17.35
N SER A 47 -5.92 -37.75 -18.66
CA SER A 47 -4.79 -37.39 -19.50
C SER A 47 -4.85 -35.92 -19.85
N PHE A 48 -4.00 -35.10 -19.23
CA PHE A 48 -3.85 -33.69 -19.54
C PHE A 48 -2.92 -33.49 -20.75
N LYS A 49 -3.30 -32.59 -21.65
CA LYS A 49 -2.54 -32.26 -22.84
C LYS A 49 -1.77 -30.95 -22.65
N ASN A 50 -0.63 -30.79 -23.38
CA ASN A 50 0.16 -29.58 -23.46
C ASN A 50 0.73 -29.09 -22.11
N LEU A 51 1.10 -30.03 -21.24
CA LEU A 51 1.83 -29.72 -20.00
C LEU A 51 3.30 -29.44 -20.33
N GLN A 52 3.75 -28.20 -20.16
CA GLN A 52 5.12 -27.78 -20.45
C GLN A 52 5.96 -27.55 -19.19
N VAL A 53 5.45 -26.77 -18.24
CA VAL A 53 6.15 -26.40 -17.01
C VAL A 53 5.77 -27.30 -15.83
N LEU A 54 4.54 -27.83 -15.82
CA LEU A 54 3.97 -28.66 -14.75
C LEU A 54 3.92 -30.15 -15.15
N LYS A 55 4.79 -30.59 -16.06
CA LYS A 55 4.82 -31.98 -16.58
C LYS A 55 5.11 -33.05 -15.52
N ASP A 56 5.84 -32.66 -14.46
CA ASP A 56 6.24 -33.55 -13.38
C ASP A 56 5.27 -33.50 -12.18
N VAL A 57 4.19 -32.71 -12.28
CA VAL A 57 3.14 -32.66 -11.25
C VAL A 57 2.22 -33.88 -11.39
N PRO A 58 1.94 -34.62 -10.33
CA PRO A 58 0.97 -35.72 -10.37
C PRO A 58 -0.38 -35.27 -10.92
N PRO A 59 -1.05 -36.09 -11.74
CA PRO A 59 -2.31 -35.70 -12.39
C PRO A 59 -3.40 -35.22 -11.43
N ASP A 60 -3.50 -35.83 -10.25
CA ASP A 60 -4.43 -35.45 -9.19
C ASP A 60 -4.10 -34.11 -8.52
N GLN A 61 -2.85 -33.64 -8.64
CA GLN A 61 -2.40 -32.36 -8.10
C GLN A 61 -2.48 -31.19 -9.10
N LEU A 62 -2.76 -31.46 -10.37
CA LEU A 62 -2.76 -30.39 -11.40
C LEU A 62 -3.88 -29.39 -11.19
N ILE A 63 -5.11 -29.85 -10.91
CA ILE A 63 -6.24 -28.94 -10.65
C ILE A 63 -6.03 -28.13 -9.35
N PRO A 64 -5.59 -28.72 -8.22
CA PRO A 64 -5.18 -27.94 -7.06
C PRO A 64 -4.10 -26.88 -7.38
N ALA A 65 -3.11 -27.19 -8.22
CA ALA A 65 -2.10 -26.22 -8.64
C ALA A 65 -2.72 -25.06 -9.43
N MET A 66 -3.67 -25.34 -10.36
CA MET A 66 -4.38 -24.29 -11.09
C MET A 66 -5.24 -23.42 -10.17
N GLN A 67 -5.92 -24.03 -9.19
CA GLN A 67 -6.68 -23.29 -8.16
C GLN A 67 -5.78 -22.37 -7.33
N PHE A 68 -4.59 -22.83 -6.98
CA PHE A 68 -3.60 -21.99 -6.28
C PHE A 68 -3.16 -20.81 -7.14
N ILE A 69 -2.93 -21.02 -8.46
CA ILE A 69 -2.55 -19.95 -9.38
C ILE A 69 -3.68 -18.92 -9.49
N THR A 70 -4.92 -19.36 -9.72
CA THR A 70 -6.08 -18.44 -9.85
C THR A 70 -6.28 -17.63 -8.56
N ALA A 71 -6.22 -18.27 -7.40
CA ALA A 71 -6.31 -17.60 -6.10
C ALA A 71 -5.16 -16.60 -5.88
N SER A 72 -3.93 -16.96 -6.31
CA SER A 72 -2.77 -16.08 -6.18
C SER A 72 -2.86 -14.83 -7.05
N LEU A 73 -3.53 -14.92 -8.20
CA LEU A 73 -3.68 -13.83 -9.18
C LEU A 73 -5.02 -13.10 -9.06
N GLY A 74 -6.00 -13.64 -8.31
CA GLY A 74 -7.36 -13.08 -8.23
C GLY A 74 -8.11 -13.13 -9.56
N VAL A 75 -7.94 -14.21 -10.34
CA VAL A 75 -8.52 -14.36 -11.67
C VAL A 75 -9.24 -15.70 -11.82
N GLU A 76 -10.11 -15.81 -12.82
CA GLU A 76 -10.78 -17.06 -13.19
C GLU A 76 -9.97 -17.87 -14.23
N CYS A 77 -10.38 -19.14 -14.46
CA CYS A 77 -9.67 -20.05 -15.35
C CYS A 77 -9.55 -19.49 -16.76
N GLU A 78 -10.60 -18.82 -17.25
CA GLU A 78 -10.67 -18.23 -18.57
C GLU A 78 -9.73 -17.04 -18.79
N PHE A 79 -9.15 -16.50 -17.76
CA PHE A 79 -8.08 -15.50 -17.91
C PHE A 79 -6.89 -16.05 -18.71
N CYS A 80 -6.50 -17.31 -18.42
CA CYS A 80 -5.39 -17.97 -19.08
C CYS A 80 -5.80 -19.03 -20.11
N HIS A 81 -6.99 -19.60 -20.00
CA HIS A 81 -7.44 -20.72 -20.84
C HIS A 81 -8.60 -20.33 -21.76
N VAL A 82 -8.66 -20.98 -22.90
CA VAL A 82 -9.87 -20.98 -23.74
C VAL A 82 -10.86 -21.97 -23.13
N ARG A 83 -12.11 -21.56 -22.94
CA ARG A 83 -13.17 -22.43 -22.41
C ARG A 83 -13.30 -23.69 -23.28
N ASP A 84 -13.40 -24.83 -22.64
CA ASP A 84 -13.52 -26.18 -23.28
C ASP A 84 -12.29 -26.57 -24.14
N ALA A 85 -11.21 -25.78 -24.12
CA ALA A 85 -9.98 -26.04 -24.88
C ALA A 85 -8.74 -25.61 -24.06
N PHE A 86 -8.62 -26.14 -22.83
CA PHE A 86 -7.61 -25.75 -21.84
C PHE A 86 -6.17 -26.04 -22.29
N ASP A 87 -5.97 -26.94 -23.25
CA ASP A 87 -4.68 -27.27 -23.87
C ASP A 87 -4.19 -26.24 -24.89
N LYS A 88 -5.06 -25.40 -25.46
CA LYS A 88 -4.67 -24.37 -26.43
C LYS A 88 -3.83 -23.27 -25.83
N ASP A 89 -2.94 -22.70 -26.64
CA ASP A 89 -2.02 -21.62 -26.26
C ASP A 89 -2.38 -20.26 -26.88
N ASP A 90 -3.63 -20.06 -27.24
CA ASP A 90 -4.13 -18.87 -27.92
C ASP A 90 -4.05 -17.60 -27.04
N LYS A 91 -3.99 -17.77 -25.72
CA LYS A 91 -3.95 -16.64 -24.79
C LYS A 91 -2.53 -16.30 -24.33
N GLN A 92 -2.14 -15.06 -24.52
CA GLN A 92 -0.85 -14.52 -24.10
C GLN A 92 -0.65 -14.65 -22.57
N SER A 93 -1.72 -14.54 -21.78
CA SER A 93 -1.68 -14.72 -20.33
C SER A 93 -1.21 -16.12 -19.92
N LYS A 94 -1.61 -17.18 -20.63
CA LYS A 94 -1.14 -18.56 -20.41
C LYS A 94 0.36 -18.69 -20.63
N GLN A 95 0.87 -18.09 -21.71
CA GLN A 95 2.30 -18.10 -22.02
C GLN A 95 3.10 -17.30 -20.99
N THR A 96 2.57 -16.15 -20.53
CA THR A 96 3.16 -15.34 -19.47
C THR A 96 3.19 -16.11 -18.15
N ALA A 97 2.12 -16.82 -17.79
CA ALA A 97 2.08 -17.66 -16.58
C ALA A 97 3.18 -18.74 -16.59
N ARG A 98 3.43 -19.37 -17.75
CA ARG A 98 4.53 -20.35 -17.89
C ARG A 98 5.90 -19.71 -17.61
N ARG A 99 6.17 -18.53 -18.17
CA ARG A 99 7.44 -17.81 -17.89
C ARG A 99 7.57 -17.44 -16.42
N MET A 100 6.48 -16.99 -15.78
CA MET A 100 6.49 -16.66 -14.36
C MET A 100 6.73 -17.89 -13.47
N MET A 101 6.13 -19.05 -13.80
CA MET A 101 6.41 -20.32 -13.10
C MET A 101 7.87 -20.72 -13.24
N GLN A 102 8.45 -20.64 -14.44
CA GLN A 102 9.88 -20.93 -14.69
C GLN A 102 10.78 -20.02 -13.85
N MET A 103 10.49 -18.71 -13.81
CA MET A 103 11.22 -17.75 -12.99
C MET A 103 11.11 -18.12 -11.49
N MET A 104 9.92 -18.42 -10.99
CA MET A 104 9.69 -18.80 -9.59
C MET A 104 10.48 -20.07 -9.23
N PHE A 105 10.45 -21.11 -10.08
CA PHE A 105 11.22 -22.32 -9.85
C PHE A 105 12.73 -22.06 -9.87
N ALA A 106 13.21 -21.22 -10.79
CA ALA A 106 14.62 -20.84 -10.84
C ALA A 106 15.06 -20.11 -9.58
N ILE A 107 14.26 -19.17 -9.04
CA ILE A 107 14.54 -18.48 -7.80
C ILE A 107 14.61 -19.47 -6.63
N ASN A 108 13.61 -20.34 -6.48
CA ASN A 108 13.60 -21.33 -5.39
C ASN A 108 14.80 -22.28 -5.47
N THR A 109 15.15 -22.75 -6.67
CA THR A 109 16.29 -23.65 -6.86
C THR A 109 17.61 -22.94 -6.57
N SER A 110 17.81 -21.72 -7.08
CA SER A 110 19.12 -21.05 -7.01
C SER A 110 19.35 -20.33 -5.66
N GLN A 111 18.29 -19.82 -5.01
CA GLN A 111 18.44 -18.99 -3.83
C GLN A 111 17.96 -19.68 -2.54
N PHE A 112 17.06 -20.66 -2.65
CA PHE A 112 16.44 -21.34 -1.51
C PHE A 112 16.65 -22.85 -1.53
N GLN A 113 17.70 -23.35 -2.21
CA GLN A 113 18.09 -24.77 -2.23
C GLN A 113 16.97 -25.73 -2.66
N GLY A 114 16.01 -25.24 -3.45
CA GLY A 114 14.83 -25.98 -3.88
C GLY A 114 13.63 -25.90 -2.92
N GLU A 115 13.78 -25.27 -1.76
CA GLU A 115 12.65 -25.01 -0.86
C GLU A 115 11.63 -24.08 -1.52
N ARG A 116 10.35 -24.29 -1.23
CA ARG A 116 9.24 -23.48 -1.73
C ARG A 116 9.08 -22.17 -0.93
N ALA A 117 10.11 -21.33 -0.93
CA ALA A 117 10.12 -20.06 -0.21
C ALA A 117 9.35 -18.96 -0.99
N VAL A 118 9.46 -18.95 -2.33
CA VAL A 118 8.75 -18.03 -3.22
C VAL A 118 7.63 -18.76 -3.95
N THR A 119 6.44 -18.18 -3.95
CA THR A 119 5.25 -18.69 -4.65
C THR A 119 4.64 -17.59 -5.53
N CYS A 120 3.63 -17.93 -6.35
CA CYS A 120 2.88 -16.92 -7.10
C CYS A 120 2.32 -15.83 -6.18
N TYR A 121 1.79 -16.24 -5.02
CA TYR A 121 1.19 -15.32 -4.05
C TYR A 121 2.20 -14.36 -3.42
N THR A 122 3.48 -14.73 -3.32
CA THR A 122 4.54 -13.85 -2.78
C THR A 122 4.60 -12.51 -3.50
N CYS A 123 4.40 -12.52 -4.83
CA CYS A 123 4.44 -11.31 -5.65
C CYS A 123 3.05 -10.78 -6.02
N HIS A 124 2.08 -11.67 -6.29
CA HIS A 124 0.78 -11.28 -6.86
C HIS A 124 -0.28 -10.88 -5.84
N ARG A 125 -0.35 -11.55 -4.69
CA ARG A 125 -1.24 -11.22 -3.56
C ARG A 125 -2.70 -10.98 -3.96
N GLY A 126 -3.25 -11.82 -4.86
CA GLY A 126 -4.62 -11.70 -5.35
C GLY A 126 -4.80 -10.70 -6.50
N SER A 127 -3.72 -10.30 -7.18
CA SER A 127 -3.77 -9.43 -8.36
C SER A 127 -3.04 -10.05 -9.55
N ALA A 128 -3.62 -9.96 -10.75
CA ALA A 128 -2.99 -10.45 -11.99
C ALA A 128 -1.64 -9.77 -12.29
N LYS A 129 -1.45 -8.54 -11.82
CA LYS A 129 -0.15 -7.87 -11.83
C LYS A 129 0.44 -7.86 -10.41
N PRO A 130 1.75 -8.13 -10.25
CA PRO A 130 2.39 -8.09 -8.94
C PRO A 130 2.24 -6.75 -8.25
N VAL A 131 2.13 -6.77 -6.92
CA VAL A 131 2.16 -5.57 -6.10
C VAL A 131 3.61 -5.11 -5.97
N SER A 132 3.95 -3.98 -6.56
CA SER A 132 5.32 -3.44 -6.60
C SER A 132 5.52 -2.21 -5.73
N ILE A 133 4.44 -1.63 -5.20
CA ILE A 133 4.49 -0.44 -4.37
C ILE A 133 4.08 -0.80 -2.94
N PRO A 134 4.88 -0.44 -1.93
CA PRO A 134 4.50 -0.64 -0.55
C PRO A 134 3.20 0.10 -0.21
N MET A 135 2.41 -0.43 0.69
CA MET A 135 1.24 0.28 1.22
C MET A 135 1.69 1.42 2.11
N ALA A 136 0.98 2.54 2.09
CA ALA A 136 1.21 3.63 3.02
C ALA A 136 0.87 3.20 4.46
N ASP A 137 -0.24 2.49 4.64
CA ASP A 137 -0.62 1.83 5.89
C ASP A 137 -1.33 0.49 5.62
N SER A 138 -1.65 -0.26 6.68
CA SER A 138 -2.32 -1.57 6.58
C SER A 138 -3.76 -1.50 6.08
N THR A 139 -4.37 -0.33 6.05
CA THR A 139 -5.75 -0.09 5.61
C THR A 139 -5.81 0.47 4.20
N ALA A 140 -4.66 0.95 3.66
CA ALA A 140 -4.59 1.47 2.31
C ALA A 140 -4.80 0.34 1.29
N PRO A 141 -5.54 0.58 0.21
CA PRO A 141 -5.66 -0.41 -0.85
C PRO A 141 -4.29 -0.69 -1.47
N TYR A 142 -4.05 -1.94 -1.86
CA TYR A 142 -2.84 -2.29 -2.60
C TYR A 142 -2.72 -1.45 -3.86
N VAL A 143 -1.63 -0.69 -3.96
CA VAL A 143 -1.31 0.07 -5.16
C VAL A 143 -0.32 -0.74 -6.00
N SER A 144 -0.73 -1.12 -7.20
CA SER A 144 0.18 -1.64 -8.21
C SER A 144 0.44 -0.53 -9.24
N GLU A 145 1.59 -0.55 -9.91
CA GLU A 145 1.83 0.36 -11.05
C GLU A 145 0.74 0.23 -12.12
N ALA A 146 0.10 -0.93 -12.19
CA ALA A 146 -1.06 -1.15 -13.05
C ALA A 146 -2.28 -0.29 -12.68
N ARG A 147 -2.52 -0.06 -11.38
CA ARG A 147 -3.59 0.82 -10.92
C ARG A 147 -3.37 2.26 -11.38
N LEU A 148 -2.10 2.69 -11.47
CA LEU A 148 -1.73 4.02 -11.92
C LEU A 148 -1.95 4.23 -13.44
N THR A 149 -2.10 3.13 -14.18
CA THR A 149 -2.33 3.12 -15.64
C THR A 149 -3.70 2.56 -16.03
N GLU A 150 -4.58 2.30 -15.05
CA GLU A 150 -5.94 1.77 -15.33
C GLU A 150 -6.70 2.70 -16.28
N ASP A 151 -7.20 2.12 -17.38
CA ASP A 151 -8.14 2.84 -18.24
C ASP A 151 -9.51 2.91 -17.55
N PRO A 152 -10.02 4.11 -17.24
CA PRO A 152 -11.36 4.27 -16.67
C PRO A 152 -12.46 3.67 -17.54
N ALA A 153 -12.19 3.40 -18.82
CA ALA A 153 -13.14 2.74 -19.71
C ALA A 153 -13.52 1.32 -19.27
N ALA A 154 -12.63 0.63 -18.55
CA ALA A 154 -12.85 -0.72 -18.05
C ALA A 154 -13.76 -0.77 -16.81
N ALA A 155 -13.97 0.33 -16.09
CA ALA A 155 -14.68 0.40 -14.81
C ALA A 155 -16.16 0.85 -14.93
N GLY A 156 -16.85 0.56 -16.03
CA GLY A 156 -18.28 0.81 -16.17
C GLY A 156 -18.68 2.27 -15.92
N ARG A 157 -18.36 3.18 -16.84
CA ARG A 157 -18.71 4.62 -16.73
C ARG A 157 -20.21 4.83 -16.78
N THR A 158 -20.83 5.03 -15.65
CA THR A 158 -22.14 5.67 -15.59
C THR A 158 -22.04 6.90 -14.69
N ASN A 159 -22.14 8.10 -15.30
CA ASN A 159 -22.32 9.39 -14.63
C ASN A 159 -21.17 9.90 -13.72
N LEU A 160 -19.89 9.74 -14.10
CA LEU A 160 -18.82 10.46 -13.46
C LEU A 160 -18.80 11.92 -13.94
N PRO A 161 -18.57 12.90 -13.05
CA PRO A 161 -18.40 14.30 -13.42
C PRO A 161 -17.13 14.49 -14.25
N SER A 162 -17.02 15.60 -14.98
CA SER A 162 -15.77 15.95 -15.64
C SER A 162 -14.70 16.34 -14.60
N ALA A 163 -13.43 16.19 -14.94
CA ALA A 163 -12.35 16.65 -14.06
C ALA A 163 -12.45 18.17 -13.78
N SER A 164 -12.92 18.93 -14.77
CA SER A 164 -13.14 20.37 -14.58
C SER A 164 -14.20 20.67 -13.54
N ASP A 165 -15.33 19.92 -13.55
CA ASP A 165 -16.41 20.14 -12.59
C ASP A 165 -15.98 19.78 -11.17
N VAL A 166 -15.18 18.70 -11.02
CA VAL A 166 -14.63 18.29 -9.73
C VAL A 166 -13.73 19.36 -9.14
N ILE A 167 -12.81 19.89 -9.94
CA ILE A 167 -11.89 20.93 -9.49
C ILE A 167 -12.62 22.25 -9.23
N GLU A 168 -13.59 22.62 -10.07
CA GLU A 168 -14.39 23.83 -9.82
C GLU A 168 -15.19 23.72 -8.52
N LYS A 169 -15.82 22.56 -8.27
CA LYS A 169 -16.50 22.30 -7.01
C LYS A 169 -15.55 22.39 -5.82
N TYR A 170 -14.32 21.88 -5.95
CA TYR A 170 -13.29 21.99 -4.92
C TYR A 170 -12.91 23.45 -4.66
N ILE A 171 -12.66 24.25 -5.71
CA ILE A 171 -12.36 25.67 -5.58
C ILE A 171 -13.47 26.39 -4.83
N GLN A 172 -14.73 26.14 -5.16
CA GLN A 172 -15.87 26.75 -4.47
C GLN A 172 -15.96 26.28 -3.00
N ALA A 173 -15.75 24.99 -2.77
CA ALA A 173 -15.80 24.40 -1.41
C ALA A 173 -14.75 25.00 -0.47
N VAL A 174 -13.57 25.36 -0.96
CA VAL A 174 -12.51 25.98 -0.15
C VAL A 174 -12.66 27.50 0.01
N GLY A 175 -13.71 28.13 -0.54
CA GLY A 175 -13.98 29.56 -0.37
C GLY A 175 -13.90 30.38 -1.66
N GLY A 176 -13.70 29.73 -2.81
CA GLY A 176 -13.62 30.35 -4.13
C GLY A 176 -12.24 30.88 -4.50
N ALA A 177 -12.01 31.03 -5.80
CA ALA A 177 -10.71 31.45 -6.33
C ALA A 177 -10.21 32.79 -5.76
N PRO A 178 -11.02 33.84 -5.59
CA PRO A 178 -10.55 35.11 -5.01
C PRO A 178 -10.01 34.99 -3.59
N ALA A 179 -10.70 34.22 -2.72
CA ALA A 179 -10.25 34.01 -1.35
C ALA A 179 -8.91 33.26 -1.31
N VAL A 180 -8.78 32.19 -2.09
CA VAL A 180 -7.54 31.40 -2.20
C VAL A 180 -6.39 32.24 -2.77
N GLN A 181 -6.62 33.05 -3.80
CA GLN A 181 -5.60 33.94 -4.41
C GLN A 181 -5.05 34.97 -3.43
N ASN A 182 -5.87 35.45 -2.51
CA ASN A 182 -5.50 36.44 -1.52
C ASN A 182 -4.61 35.88 -0.38
N VAL A 183 -4.42 34.57 -0.29
CA VAL A 183 -3.53 33.97 0.72
C VAL A 183 -2.08 34.13 0.31
N SER A 184 -1.37 35.04 0.94
CA SER A 184 0.06 35.31 0.69
C SER A 184 0.99 34.58 1.67
N SER A 185 0.50 34.31 2.88
CA SER A 185 1.22 33.57 3.92
C SER A 185 0.25 32.87 4.85
N ARG A 186 0.74 31.85 5.55
CA ARG A 186 0.00 31.14 6.58
C ARG A 186 0.94 30.69 7.67
N VAL A 187 0.53 30.90 8.93
CA VAL A 187 1.18 30.39 10.13
C VAL A 187 0.19 29.49 10.86
N GLU A 188 0.57 28.26 11.06
CA GLU A 188 -0.23 27.23 11.67
C GLU A 188 0.54 26.69 12.89
N SER A 189 -0.15 26.49 14.01
CA SER A 189 0.44 25.88 15.20
C SER A 189 -0.52 24.87 15.83
N GLY A 190 0.06 23.82 16.42
CA GLY A 190 -0.70 22.73 16.98
C GLY A 190 0.20 21.65 17.59
N THR A 191 -0.22 20.41 17.45
CA THR A 191 0.52 19.24 17.92
C THR A 191 0.73 18.24 16.80
N VAL A 192 1.86 17.55 16.81
CA VAL A 192 2.14 16.39 15.94
C VAL A 192 2.46 15.17 16.81
N THR A 193 1.87 14.02 16.47
CA THR A 193 2.16 12.73 17.09
C THR A 193 2.83 11.83 16.04
N PHE A 194 3.89 11.11 16.43
CA PHE A 194 4.58 10.16 15.55
C PHE A 194 4.12 8.73 15.88
N GLY A 195 3.25 8.18 15.04
CA GLY A 195 2.64 6.86 15.30
C GLY A 195 1.83 6.87 16.61
N VAL A 196 2.19 5.98 17.55
CA VAL A 196 1.58 5.91 18.88
C VAL A 196 2.56 6.53 19.88
N GLY A 197 2.14 7.62 20.56
CA GLY A 197 3.02 8.29 21.53
C GLY A 197 2.51 9.67 21.95
N PRO A 198 3.34 10.45 22.65
CA PRO A 198 2.99 11.81 23.03
C PRO A 198 2.96 12.74 21.82
N GLY A 199 2.13 13.77 21.88
CA GLY A 199 2.14 14.87 20.94
C GLY A 199 3.24 15.89 21.30
N PHE A 200 3.85 16.45 20.24
CA PHE A 200 4.84 17.53 20.36
C PHE A 200 4.32 18.81 19.71
N PRO A 201 4.65 19.99 20.20
CA PRO A 201 4.27 21.23 19.55
C PRO A 201 4.85 21.28 18.13
N VAL A 202 4.03 21.76 17.17
CA VAL A 202 4.43 21.94 15.78
C VAL A 202 4.03 23.33 15.30
N GLU A 203 4.90 23.95 14.51
CA GLU A 203 4.64 25.15 13.74
C GLU A 203 4.83 24.86 12.26
N ILE A 204 3.89 25.32 11.42
CA ILE A 204 4.02 25.27 9.97
C ILE A 204 3.91 26.70 9.45
N LEU A 205 4.97 27.14 8.79
CA LEU A 205 5.10 28.47 8.20
C LEU A 205 5.09 28.33 6.69
N SER A 206 4.19 29.04 6.00
CA SER A 206 4.10 28.96 4.55
C SER A 206 3.98 30.33 3.91
N LYS A 207 4.55 30.50 2.70
CA LYS A 207 4.42 31.69 1.84
C LYS A 207 3.99 31.28 0.43
N SER A 208 3.16 32.08 -0.21
CA SER A 208 2.59 31.82 -1.55
C SER A 208 3.63 31.62 -2.67
N SER A 209 4.90 31.90 -2.39
CA SER A 209 6.03 31.66 -3.28
C SER A 209 6.60 30.24 -3.21
N PHE A 210 5.81 29.23 -2.83
CA PHE A 210 6.23 27.84 -2.64
C PHE A 210 7.32 27.69 -1.57
N ARG A 211 7.16 28.35 -0.44
CA ARG A 211 8.03 28.17 0.72
C ARG A 211 7.24 27.61 1.88
N GLN A 212 7.79 26.59 2.50
CA GLN A 212 7.21 26.00 3.72
C GLN A 212 8.31 25.57 4.68
N ALA A 213 8.10 25.83 5.96
CA ALA A 213 8.92 25.30 7.05
C ALA A 213 8.01 24.66 8.09
N MET A 214 8.19 23.38 8.34
CA MET A 214 7.57 22.66 9.45
C MET A 214 8.61 22.49 10.55
N ILE A 215 8.33 23.01 11.74
CA ILE A 215 9.20 22.96 12.90
C ILE A 215 8.50 22.18 14.00
N VAL A 216 9.12 21.12 14.49
CA VAL A 216 8.62 20.31 15.59
C VAL A 216 9.51 20.51 16.79
N HIS A 217 8.93 20.95 17.91
CA HIS A 217 9.64 21.21 19.16
C HIS A 217 9.72 19.93 19.99
N LEU A 218 10.84 19.22 19.87
CA LEU A 218 11.12 17.99 20.61
C LEU A 218 11.90 18.30 21.91
N PRO A 219 11.85 17.43 22.92
CA PRO A 219 12.63 17.63 24.16
C PRO A 219 14.13 17.82 23.95
N ALA A 220 14.69 17.23 22.90
CA ALA A 220 16.10 17.34 22.54
C ALA A 220 16.43 18.57 21.67
N GLY A 221 15.45 19.41 21.36
CA GLY A 221 15.57 20.58 20.47
C GLY A 221 14.70 20.47 19.23
N ASP A 222 14.75 21.45 18.37
CA ASP A 222 13.88 21.54 17.19
C ASP A 222 14.32 20.60 16.07
N SER A 223 13.32 19.91 15.49
CA SER A 223 13.43 19.24 14.20
C SER A 223 12.75 20.11 13.15
N SER A 224 13.36 20.32 11.99
CA SER A 224 12.77 21.12 10.92
C SER A 224 12.83 20.43 9.57
N THR A 225 11.76 20.61 8.80
CA THR A 225 11.66 20.25 7.38
C THR A 225 11.33 21.52 6.64
N VAL A 226 12.21 21.96 5.75
CA VAL A 226 12.06 23.22 5.04
C VAL A 226 12.13 22.99 3.53
N PHE A 227 11.29 23.69 2.79
CA PHE A 227 11.32 23.78 1.34
C PHE A 227 11.31 25.26 0.91
N ASP A 228 12.26 25.63 0.07
CA ASP A 228 12.38 27.00 -0.47
C ASP A 228 12.35 26.98 -2.00
N ARG A 229 11.17 26.92 -2.59
CA ARG A 229 10.89 26.97 -4.04
C ARG A 229 11.49 25.83 -4.87
N GLN A 230 12.77 25.53 -4.70
CA GLN A 230 13.51 24.56 -5.52
C GLN A 230 14.24 23.52 -4.67
N ASN A 231 14.69 23.91 -3.49
CA ASN A 231 15.50 23.08 -2.62
C ASN A 231 14.79 22.83 -1.29
N GLY A 232 15.12 21.73 -0.66
CA GLY A 232 14.64 21.45 0.67
C GLY A 232 15.75 20.88 1.54
N TRP A 233 15.58 20.98 2.86
CA TRP A 233 16.48 20.44 3.84
C TRP A 233 15.76 19.97 5.09
N LEU A 234 16.42 19.06 5.77
CA LEU A 234 15.97 18.39 6.97
C LEU A 234 17.00 18.62 8.07
N ARG A 235 16.55 18.96 9.26
CA ARG A 235 17.37 19.08 10.46
C ARG A 235 16.77 18.29 11.60
N SER A 236 17.55 17.44 12.23
CA SER A 236 17.23 16.80 13.51
C SER A 236 17.85 17.58 14.67
N PRO A 237 17.32 17.49 15.90
CA PRO A 237 17.79 18.31 17.04
C PRO A 237 19.29 18.27 17.29
N ALA A 238 19.90 17.09 17.17
CA ALA A 238 21.32 16.88 17.43
C ALA A 238 22.14 16.53 16.19
N GLY A 239 21.52 16.60 15.00
CA GLY A 239 22.14 16.17 13.74
C GLY A 239 22.55 17.32 12.83
N PRO A 240 23.38 17.04 11.82
CA PRO A 240 23.66 17.99 10.76
C PRO A 240 22.42 18.28 9.93
N VAL A 241 22.48 19.36 9.16
CA VAL A 241 21.49 19.67 8.13
C VAL A 241 21.73 18.76 6.92
N HIS A 242 20.70 18.08 6.47
CA HIS A 242 20.73 17.24 5.27
C HIS A 242 19.87 17.85 4.17
N ASP A 243 20.31 17.72 2.92
CA ASP A 243 19.47 18.07 1.79
C ASP A 243 18.27 17.11 1.69
N MET A 244 17.13 17.64 1.31
CA MET A 244 15.92 16.84 1.05
C MET A 244 16.18 15.93 -0.16
N PRO A 245 15.89 14.63 -0.06
CA PRO A 245 15.99 13.74 -1.21
C PRO A 245 15.19 14.24 -2.41
N GLN A 246 15.72 14.12 -3.62
CA GLN A 246 15.03 14.55 -4.83
C GLN A 246 13.63 13.94 -4.98
N ALA A 247 13.46 12.70 -4.50
CA ALA A 247 12.17 12.01 -4.49
C ALA A 247 11.10 12.69 -3.61
N ASP A 248 11.49 13.50 -2.64
CA ASP A 248 10.59 14.22 -1.72
C ASP A 248 10.31 15.67 -2.17
N ILE A 249 11.12 16.23 -3.07
CA ILE A 249 11.04 17.63 -3.53
C ILE A 249 9.67 17.95 -4.14
N GLU A 250 9.16 17.10 -5.05
CA GLU A 250 7.86 17.34 -5.69
C GLU A 250 6.72 17.28 -4.65
N GLY A 251 6.83 16.42 -3.66
CA GLY A 251 5.90 16.38 -2.55
C GLY A 251 5.94 17.64 -1.69
N ALA A 252 7.14 18.12 -1.35
CA ALA A 252 7.31 19.35 -0.59
C ALA A 252 6.79 20.60 -1.33
N LYS A 253 6.94 20.62 -2.64
CA LYS A 253 6.37 21.67 -3.50
C LYS A 253 4.84 21.69 -3.45
N LEU A 254 4.19 20.52 -3.47
CA LEU A 254 2.74 20.41 -3.32
C LEU A 254 2.28 20.89 -1.93
N ASP A 255 3.00 20.50 -0.86
CA ASP A 255 2.70 20.92 0.50
C ASP A 255 2.89 22.42 0.72
N ALA A 256 3.84 23.04 0.01
CA ALA A 256 4.12 24.48 0.07
C ALA A 256 3.18 25.34 -0.77
N ASP A 257 2.31 24.75 -1.61
CA ASP A 257 1.41 25.48 -2.50
C ASP A 257 0.13 25.93 -1.76
N LEU A 258 0.17 27.11 -1.13
CA LEU A 258 -1.02 27.70 -0.48
C LEU A 258 -2.20 27.92 -1.44
N GLN A 259 -1.93 27.95 -2.74
CA GLN A 259 -2.91 28.18 -3.79
C GLN A 259 -3.19 26.90 -4.60
N PHE A 260 -2.84 25.72 -4.08
CA PHE A 260 -3.03 24.43 -4.73
C PHE A 260 -4.42 24.27 -5.37
N PRO A 261 -5.55 24.67 -4.73
CA PRO A 261 -6.88 24.49 -5.33
C PRO A 261 -7.03 25.12 -6.72
N ILE A 262 -6.40 26.30 -6.94
CA ILE A 262 -6.45 27.00 -8.23
C ILE A 262 -5.26 26.66 -9.14
N ASN A 263 -4.16 26.18 -8.58
CA ASN A 263 -2.95 25.85 -9.33
C ASN A 263 -2.99 24.43 -9.91
N VAL A 264 -3.79 23.53 -9.38
CA VAL A 264 -3.84 22.13 -9.84
C VAL A 264 -4.09 22.03 -11.35
N LYS A 265 -4.98 22.85 -11.91
CA LYS A 265 -5.24 22.88 -13.37
C LYS A 265 -4.04 23.36 -14.19
N LYS A 266 -3.12 24.14 -13.59
CA LYS A 266 -1.94 24.69 -14.28
C LYS A 266 -0.71 23.80 -14.10
N ASN A 267 -0.64 23.12 -12.97
CA ASN A 267 0.54 22.35 -12.57
C ASN A 267 0.58 20.95 -13.21
N PHE A 268 -0.53 20.47 -13.76
CA PHE A 268 -0.64 19.14 -14.35
C PHE A 268 -1.11 19.22 -15.80
N GLN A 269 -0.54 18.35 -16.64
CA GLN A 269 -0.86 18.31 -18.07
C GLN A 269 -2.21 17.66 -18.34
N GLU A 270 -2.56 16.64 -17.54
CA GLU A 270 -3.82 15.93 -17.66
C GLU A 270 -4.48 15.76 -16.29
N LEU A 271 -5.78 15.98 -16.24
CA LEU A 271 -6.64 15.70 -15.10
C LEU A 271 -7.75 14.76 -15.55
N LYS A 272 -7.83 13.59 -14.91
CA LYS A 272 -8.75 12.51 -15.31
C LYS A 272 -9.51 11.96 -14.13
N VAL A 273 -10.84 12.02 -14.14
CA VAL A 273 -11.67 11.31 -13.15
C VAL A 273 -11.62 9.83 -13.48
N VAL A 274 -11.27 9.02 -12.50
CA VAL A 274 -11.05 7.58 -12.66
C VAL A 274 -12.27 6.79 -12.21
N ARG A 275 -12.71 6.98 -10.98
CA ARG A 275 -13.84 6.27 -10.35
C ARG A 275 -14.32 6.96 -9.09
N THR A 276 -15.35 6.40 -8.48
CA THR A 276 -15.72 6.70 -7.08
C THR A 276 -15.23 5.58 -6.18
N GLU A 277 -14.76 5.93 -4.97
CA GLU A 277 -14.43 4.95 -3.93
C GLU A 277 -14.66 5.53 -2.54
N LYS A 278 -14.60 4.69 -1.50
CA LYS A 278 -14.72 5.14 -0.11
C LYS A 278 -13.37 5.63 0.41
N VAL A 279 -13.39 6.81 1.06
CA VAL A 279 -12.31 7.28 1.93
C VAL A 279 -12.88 7.43 3.32
N SER A 280 -12.53 6.53 4.22
CA SER A 280 -13.22 6.38 5.50
C SER A 280 -14.73 6.23 5.28
N GLU A 281 -15.57 7.04 5.88
CA GLU A 281 -17.04 7.01 5.73
C GLU A 281 -17.56 7.82 4.53
N HIS A 282 -16.68 8.52 3.80
CA HIS A 282 -17.06 9.42 2.72
C HIS A 282 -17.03 8.76 1.34
N ASP A 283 -18.02 9.04 0.49
CA ASP A 283 -17.96 8.74 -0.93
C ASP A 283 -17.05 9.78 -1.62
N ALA A 284 -15.96 9.32 -2.18
CA ALA A 284 -14.97 10.16 -2.82
C ALA A 284 -14.92 9.96 -4.35
N ILE A 285 -14.60 11.01 -5.07
CA ILE A 285 -14.26 10.99 -6.49
C ILE A 285 -12.74 10.95 -6.58
N LEU A 286 -12.19 9.88 -7.16
CA LEU A 286 -10.77 9.77 -7.46
C LEU A 286 -10.47 10.46 -8.78
N LEU A 287 -9.55 11.41 -8.73
CA LEU A 287 -8.99 12.13 -9.87
C LEU A 287 -7.48 11.91 -9.93
N PHE A 288 -6.99 11.52 -11.10
CA PHE A 288 -5.56 11.48 -11.39
C PHE A 288 -5.11 12.82 -11.99
N ALA A 289 -4.03 13.36 -11.46
CA ALA A 289 -3.33 14.51 -12.00
C ALA A 289 -1.94 14.05 -12.48
N THR A 290 -1.69 14.12 -13.78
CA THR A 290 -0.49 13.56 -14.41
C THR A 290 0.33 14.61 -15.12
N ASN A 291 1.63 14.37 -15.17
CA ASN A 291 2.60 15.07 -16.01
C ASN A 291 3.19 14.08 -17.03
N SER A 292 4.03 14.58 -17.94
CA SER A 292 4.66 13.76 -19.00
C SER A 292 5.53 12.61 -18.49
N SER A 293 5.92 12.64 -17.21
CA SER A 293 6.75 11.61 -16.58
C SER A 293 6.34 11.38 -15.13
N GLY A 294 6.47 10.15 -14.67
CA GLY A 294 6.20 9.75 -13.31
C GLY A 294 4.76 9.25 -13.06
N PRO A 295 4.52 8.73 -11.86
CA PRO A 295 3.21 8.26 -11.46
C PRO A 295 2.25 9.43 -11.25
N PRO A 296 0.93 9.22 -11.43
CA PRO A 296 -0.06 10.25 -11.16
C PRO A 296 -0.10 10.64 -9.68
N LEU A 297 -0.42 11.90 -9.42
CA LEU A 297 -0.92 12.33 -8.13
C LEU A 297 -2.39 11.91 -8.05
N GLU A 298 -2.75 11.13 -7.04
CA GLU A 298 -4.13 10.73 -6.77
C GLU A 298 -4.78 11.73 -5.82
N LEU A 299 -5.91 12.30 -6.23
CA LEU A 299 -6.68 13.27 -5.44
C LEU A 299 -8.09 12.72 -5.22
N TYR A 300 -8.50 12.66 -3.97
CA TYR A 300 -9.79 12.13 -3.54
C TYR A 300 -10.66 13.25 -3.00
N PHE A 301 -11.66 13.64 -3.76
CA PHE A 301 -12.58 14.71 -3.40
C PHE A 301 -13.88 14.16 -2.87
N ASP A 302 -14.33 14.66 -1.73
CA ASP A 302 -15.65 14.33 -1.17
C ASP A 302 -16.76 14.64 -2.18
N ARG A 303 -17.56 13.63 -2.48
CA ARG A 303 -18.62 13.77 -3.48
C ARG A 303 -19.70 14.77 -3.05
N GLN A 304 -19.98 14.89 -1.76
CA GLN A 304 -21.00 15.78 -1.24
C GLN A 304 -20.48 17.21 -1.10
N THR A 305 -19.38 17.40 -0.38
CA THR A 305 -18.86 18.73 -0.04
C THR A 305 -17.94 19.32 -1.11
N GLY A 306 -17.27 18.49 -1.90
CA GLY A 306 -16.23 18.89 -2.86
C GLY A 306 -14.85 19.12 -2.23
N LEU A 307 -14.70 18.96 -0.89
CA LEU A 307 -13.42 19.12 -0.22
C LEU A 307 -12.45 17.97 -0.53
N LEU A 308 -11.15 18.24 -0.50
CA LEU A 308 -10.11 17.23 -0.66
C LEU A 308 -10.02 16.40 0.63
N LEU A 309 -10.25 15.09 0.53
CA LEU A 309 -10.17 14.14 1.65
C LEU A 309 -8.80 13.49 1.77
N ARG A 310 -8.19 13.20 0.62
CA ARG A 310 -6.92 12.46 0.55
C ARG A 310 -6.12 12.86 -0.68
N GLN A 311 -4.82 12.86 -0.50
CA GLN A 311 -3.83 12.92 -1.55
C GLN A 311 -2.91 11.72 -1.42
N LEU A 312 -2.64 11.01 -2.53
CA LEU A 312 -1.63 9.94 -2.57
C LEU A 312 -0.62 10.29 -3.68
N ARG A 313 0.63 10.37 -3.30
CA ARG A 313 1.76 10.71 -4.17
C ARG A 313 2.89 9.71 -4.01
N PHE A 314 3.79 9.63 -4.99
CA PHE A 314 4.83 8.61 -5.03
C PHE A 314 6.19 9.26 -5.27
N GLY A 315 7.12 9.02 -4.37
CA GLY A 315 8.53 9.34 -4.55
C GLY A 315 9.27 8.19 -5.24
N SER A 316 10.08 8.47 -6.23
CA SER A 316 10.88 7.46 -6.94
C SER A 316 12.15 7.11 -6.17
N SER A 317 12.49 5.83 -6.12
CA SER A 317 13.77 5.33 -5.64
C SER A 317 14.34 4.29 -6.60
N PRO A 318 15.65 3.94 -6.52
CA PRO A 318 16.23 2.88 -7.35
C PRO A 318 15.56 1.51 -7.18
N LEU A 319 14.84 1.28 -6.09
CA LEU A 319 14.16 0.02 -5.78
C LEU A 319 12.65 0.05 -6.08
N GLY A 320 12.09 1.21 -6.43
CA GLY A 320 10.67 1.36 -6.72
C GLY A 320 10.06 2.63 -6.15
N LEU A 321 8.74 2.70 -6.18
CA LEU A 321 7.97 3.86 -5.73
C LEU A 321 7.64 3.77 -4.24
N ASN A 322 7.84 4.88 -3.52
CA ASN A 322 7.47 5.05 -2.12
C ASN A 322 6.22 5.92 -2.01
N PRO A 323 5.09 5.39 -1.51
CA PRO A 323 3.88 6.18 -1.34
C PRO A 323 4.00 7.15 -0.16
N THR A 324 3.38 8.32 -0.32
CA THR A 324 3.05 9.24 0.77
C THR A 324 1.57 9.57 0.65
N GLN A 325 0.79 9.17 1.64
CA GLN A 325 -0.62 9.50 1.75
C GLN A 325 -0.78 10.66 2.71
N VAL A 326 -1.60 11.64 2.35
CA VAL A 326 -2.01 12.74 3.24
C VAL A 326 -3.53 12.74 3.30
N ASP A 327 -4.08 12.49 4.48
CA ASP A 327 -5.50 12.61 4.76
C ASP A 327 -5.80 13.96 5.37
N TYR A 328 -6.87 14.60 4.92
CA TYR A 328 -7.30 15.93 5.34
C TYR A 328 -8.66 15.85 6.01
N GLY A 329 -8.78 16.41 7.22
CA GLY A 329 -10.01 16.40 7.99
C GLY A 329 -10.26 17.69 8.76
N ASP A 330 -11.43 17.74 9.39
CA ASP A 330 -11.81 18.81 10.32
C ASP A 330 -11.66 20.23 9.72
N TYR A 331 -12.15 20.43 8.48
CA TYR A 331 -12.05 21.70 7.79
C TYR A 331 -12.72 22.84 8.58
N LYS A 332 -12.02 23.99 8.69
CA LYS A 332 -12.51 25.21 9.33
C LYS A 332 -12.21 26.43 8.48
N ALA A 333 -13.10 27.42 8.52
CA ALA A 333 -12.92 28.66 7.77
C ALA A 333 -11.98 29.62 8.50
N PHE A 334 -10.97 30.13 7.78
CA PHE A 334 -10.08 31.21 8.21
C PHE A 334 -10.00 32.24 7.07
N ASP A 335 -10.34 33.48 7.36
CA ASP A 335 -10.37 34.59 6.37
C ASP A 335 -11.07 34.20 5.04
N GLY A 336 -12.17 33.44 5.14
CA GLY A 336 -12.96 33.01 3.99
C GLY A 336 -12.43 31.76 3.27
N VAL A 337 -11.32 31.18 3.72
CA VAL A 337 -10.75 29.94 3.14
C VAL A 337 -10.94 28.77 4.09
N GLN A 338 -11.45 27.64 3.58
CA GLN A 338 -11.52 26.38 4.33
C GLN A 338 -10.13 25.72 4.39
N VAL A 339 -9.63 25.54 5.60
CA VAL A 339 -8.33 24.93 5.88
C VAL A 339 -8.54 23.64 6.70
N PRO A 340 -7.96 22.50 6.32
CA PRO A 340 -8.00 21.31 7.14
C PRO A 340 -7.18 21.54 8.41
N VAL A 341 -7.76 21.25 9.59
CA VAL A 341 -7.06 21.39 10.87
C VAL A 341 -6.64 20.04 11.47
N HIS A 342 -6.93 18.95 10.77
CA HIS A 342 -6.43 17.62 11.05
C HIS A 342 -5.79 17.05 9.78
N LEU A 343 -4.50 16.75 9.83
CA LEU A 343 -3.75 16.15 8.73
C LEU A 343 -3.08 14.86 9.24
N VAL A 344 -3.25 13.78 8.49
CA VAL A 344 -2.54 12.53 8.77
C VAL A 344 -1.63 12.21 7.58
N ILE A 345 -0.32 12.30 7.79
CA ILE A 345 0.69 11.98 6.76
C ILE A 345 1.21 10.59 7.04
N THR A 346 0.94 9.66 6.13
CA THR A 346 1.31 8.26 6.27
C THR A 346 2.31 7.86 5.18
N ARG A 347 3.40 7.26 5.61
CA ARG A 347 4.43 6.60 4.79
C ARG A 347 4.61 5.16 5.26
N PRO A 348 5.19 4.25 4.47
CA PRO A 348 5.33 2.83 4.86
C PRO A 348 6.01 2.59 6.21
N ASN A 349 6.83 3.52 6.67
CA ASN A 349 7.63 3.39 7.90
C ASN A 349 7.21 4.31 9.04
N ARG A 350 6.26 5.23 8.82
CA ARG A 350 5.84 6.20 9.85
C ARG A 350 4.53 6.90 9.50
N THR A 351 3.83 7.33 10.54
CA THR A 351 2.65 8.19 10.46
C THR A 351 2.88 9.44 11.31
N LEU A 352 2.48 10.59 10.79
CA LEU A 352 2.41 11.87 11.49
C LEU A 352 0.93 12.25 11.59
N ASP A 353 0.39 12.35 12.78
CA ASP A 353 -0.95 12.91 13.06
C ASP A 353 -0.77 14.36 13.55
N ILE A 354 -1.21 15.33 12.74
CA ILE A 354 -1.05 16.76 13.00
C ILE A 354 -2.44 17.35 13.28
N ARG A 355 -2.59 17.97 14.46
CA ARG A 355 -3.81 18.66 14.87
C ARG A 355 -3.51 20.14 15.10
N LEU A 356 -4.03 20.99 14.22
CA LEU A 356 -3.83 22.42 14.25
C LEU A 356 -4.82 23.06 15.22
N LEU A 357 -4.30 23.88 16.12
CA LEU A 357 -5.06 24.62 17.12
C LEU A 357 -5.26 26.08 16.71
N ARG A 358 -4.33 26.63 15.96
CA ARG A 358 -4.37 28.02 15.47
C ARG A 358 -3.92 28.05 14.01
N VAL A 359 -4.63 28.82 13.22
CA VAL A 359 -4.28 29.17 11.83
C VAL A 359 -4.44 30.69 11.69
N THR A 360 -3.41 31.35 11.17
CA THR A 360 -3.42 32.78 10.83
C THR A 360 -2.91 32.98 9.43
N GLN A 361 -3.61 33.81 8.64
CA GLN A 361 -3.26 34.05 7.25
C GLN A 361 -2.81 35.50 7.06
N ASN A 362 -2.06 35.76 5.99
CA ASN A 362 -1.62 37.09 5.57
C ASN A 362 -0.84 37.86 6.64
N VAL A 363 -0.11 37.12 7.47
CA VAL A 363 0.79 37.69 8.49
C VAL A 363 2.23 37.69 8.01
N PRO A 364 3.08 38.64 8.46
CA PRO A 364 4.50 38.62 8.15
C PRO A 364 5.16 37.33 8.61
N VAL A 365 5.92 36.68 7.72
CA VAL A 365 6.76 35.53 8.03
C VAL A 365 8.18 35.87 7.63
N ASP A 366 9.12 35.72 8.57
CA ASP A 366 10.54 36.00 8.34
C ASP A 366 11.13 35.03 7.31
N ASP A 367 11.77 35.56 6.28
CA ASP A 367 12.41 34.78 5.22
C ASP A 367 13.59 33.94 5.73
N ALA A 368 14.20 34.34 6.85
CA ALA A 368 15.25 33.57 7.50
C ALA A 368 14.77 32.17 7.97
N LYS A 369 13.45 32.00 8.22
CA LYS A 369 12.86 30.69 8.56
C LYS A 369 12.93 29.68 7.42
N PHE A 370 13.09 30.15 6.18
CA PHE A 370 13.19 29.32 4.99
C PHE A 370 14.65 29.21 4.50
N ALA A 371 15.59 29.92 5.11
CA ALA A 371 16.99 29.84 4.75
C ALA A 371 17.62 28.53 5.27
N ARG A 372 18.58 28.00 4.52
CA ARG A 372 19.39 26.88 5.00
C ARG A 372 20.24 27.36 6.17
N PRO A 373 20.18 26.67 7.34
CA PRO A 373 20.97 27.04 8.51
C PRO A 373 22.46 26.91 8.29
#